data_1be5546349f26fee7964565c034634a5
#
_entry.id   1be5546349f26fee7964565c034634a5
#
_cell.length_a   1.000
_cell.length_b   1.000
_cell.length_c   1.000
_cell.angle_alpha   90.00
_cell.angle_beta   90.00
_cell.angle_gamma   90.00
#
_symmetry.space_group_name_H-M   'P 1'
#
loop_
_entity.id
_entity.type
_entity.pdbx_description
1 polymer ?
#
loop_
_entity_poly.entity_id
_entity_poly.type
_entity_poly.pdbx_seq_one_letter_code
_entity_poly.pdbx_strand_id
1 'polypeptide(L)'
;MVPAMEKATGLKFDMFHLETKGKYGRAGSELFAYCLVKDKAAGITNLEDPKSLFKKAKDAIYKAYHKKGERWTAGEEAFLKTGLDAAGIPADEFAKNRKNADVQALADSWKASYDVGKIQGIPAYVVNGKYLIMTKSIRSVNGMVELIGELAKK
;
A
#
# COMPACT_ATOMS: atom_id res chain seq x y z
N MET A 1 -6.23 6.09 9.81
CA MET A 1 -5.24 7.20 10.00
C MET A 1 -5.03 7.99 8.72
N VAL A 2 -4.58 7.38 7.61
CA VAL A 2 -4.32 8.10 6.34
C VAL A 2 -5.51 8.93 5.83
N PRO A 3 -6.75 8.43 5.76
CA PRO A 3 -7.89 9.25 5.30
C PRO A 3 -8.12 10.51 6.13
N ALA A 4 -7.91 10.42 7.44
CA ALA A 4 -8.04 11.57 8.33
C ALA A 4 -6.92 12.62 8.08
N MET A 5 -5.70 12.16 7.81
CA MET A 5 -4.57 13.02 7.48
C MET A 5 -4.75 13.71 6.12
N GLU A 6 -5.20 12.99 5.08
CA GLU A 6 -5.53 13.56 3.77
C GLU A 6 -6.57 14.67 3.89
N LYS A 7 -7.67 14.39 4.59
CA LYS A 7 -8.74 15.37 4.82
C LYS A 7 -8.26 16.61 5.57
N ALA A 8 -7.42 16.43 6.58
CA ALA A 8 -6.97 17.51 7.44
C ALA A 8 -5.87 18.37 6.80
N THR A 9 -5.00 17.77 5.98
CA THR A 9 -3.85 18.46 5.36
C THR A 9 -4.12 18.92 3.93
N GLY A 10 -5.10 18.33 3.23
CA GLY A 10 -5.31 18.51 1.79
C GLY A 10 -4.21 17.89 0.90
N LEU A 11 -3.28 17.15 1.50
CA LEU A 11 -2.17 16.51 0.78
C LEU A 11 -2.59 15.15 0.24
N LYS A 12 -2.03 14.79 -0.92
CA LYS A 12 -2.19 13.47 -1.50
C LYS A 12 -1.16 12.51 -0.90
N PHE A 13 -1.62 11.31 -0.54
CA PHE A 13 -0.77 10.24 -0.04
C PHE A 13 -0.54 9.20 -1.14
N ASP A 14 0.72 8.86 -1.35
CA ASP A 14 1.12 7.71 -2.16
C ASP A 14 1.53 6.54 -1.27
N MET A 15 1.37 5.33 -1.78
CA MET A 15 1.70 4.10 -1.09
C MET A 15 2.99 3.50 -1.63
N PHE A 16 3.83 3.02 -0.71
CA PHE A 16 5.02 2.22 -1.01
C PHE A 16 4.89 0.89 -0.27
N HIS A 17 4.79 -0.20 -1.01
CA HIS A 17 4.73 -1.53 -0.43
C HIS A 17 6.12 -2.06 -0.13
N LEU A 18 6.33 -2.56 1.09
CA LEU A 18 7.61 -3.12 1.53
C LEU A 18 7.63 -4.63 1.31
N GLU A 19 8.07 -5.08 0.14
CA GLU A 19 8.09 -6.50 -0.23
C GLU A 19 9.07 -7.36 0.57
N THR A 20 9.98 -6.76 1.31
CA THR A 20 10.92 -7.47 2.20
C THR A 20 10.28 -7.96 3.50
N LYS A 21 9.03 -7.60 3.76
CA LYS A 21 8.26 -8.04 4.91
C LYS A 21 7.21 -9.05 4.50
N GLY A 22 7.26 -10.23 5.13
CA GLY A 22 6.31 -11.31 4.87
C GLY A 22 6.75 -12.27 3.76
N LYS A 23 6.14 -13.45 3.78
CA LYS A 23 6.51 -14.59 2.91
C LYS A 23 6.24 -14.31 1.43
N TYR A 24 5.19 -13.57 1.13
CA TYR A 24 4.72 -13.31 -0.24
C TYR A 24 4.90 -11.86 -0.66
N GLY A 25 5.97 -11.21 -0.19
CA GLY A 25 6.18 -9.77 -0.40
C GLY A 25 6.17 -9.36 -1.86
N ARG A 26 6.89 -10.05 -2.75
CA ARG A 26 6.89 -9.73 -4.18
C ARG A 26 5.53 -9.96 -4.83
N ALA A 27 4.87 -11.06 -4.53
CA ALA A 27 3.53 -11.33 -5.04
C ALA A 27 2.53 -10.26 -4.58
N GLY A 28 2.65 -9.81 -3.34
CA GLY A 28 1.86 -8.68 -2.81
C GLY A 28 2.13 -7.38 -3.56
N SER A 29 3.40 -7.05 -3.85
CA SER A 29 3.75 -5.88 -4.66
C SER A 29 3.13 -5.95 -6.06
N GLU A 30 3.23 -7.08 -6.74
CA GLU A 30 2.64 -7.26 -8.07
C GLU A 30 1.10 -7.14 -8.05
N LEU A 31 0.45 -7.72 -7.05
CA LEU A 31 -1.00 -7.61 -6.86
C LEU A 31 -1.43 -6.16 -6.64
N PHE A 32 -0.80 -5.46 -5.72
CA PHE A 32 -1.14 -4.07 -5.41
C PHE A 32 -0.82 -3.13 -6.58
N ALA A 33 0.31 -3.34 -7.25
CA ALA A 33 0.66 -2.56 -8.44
C ALA A 33 -0.37 -2.77 -9.56
N TYR A 34 -0.80 -4.00 -9.81
CA TYR A 34 -1.81 -4.30 -10.80
C TYR A 34 -3.17 -3.63 -10.46
N CYS A 35 -3.60 -3.72 -9.21
CA CYS A 35 -4.81 -3.02 -8.75
C CYS A 35 -4.71 -1.51 -8.98
N LEU A 36 -3.58 -0.88 -8.64
CA LEU A 36 -3.38 0.57 -8.82
C LEU A 36 -3.33 0.97 -10.29
N VAL A 37 -2.73 0.16 -11.16
CA VAL A 37 -2.74 0.40 -12.61
C VAL A 37 -4.18 0.38 -13.15
N LYS A 38 -4.99 -0.59 -12.72
CA LYS A 38 -6.42 -0.67 -13.09
C LYS A 38 -7.22 0.50 -12.51
N ASP A 39 -7.00 0.85 -11.26
CA ASP A 39 -7.65 2.00 -10.60
C ASP A 39 -7.36 3.28 -11.36
N LYS A 40 -6.09 3.54 -11.70
CA LYS A 40 -5.69 4.70 -12.49
C LYS A 40 -6.37 4.75 -13.86
N ALA A 41 -6.45 3.62 -14.55
CA ALA A 41 -7.14 3.52 -15.84
C ALA A 41 -8.64 3.81 -15.71
N ALA A 42 -9.25 3.53 -14.56
CA ALA A 42 -10.64 3.84 -14.25
C ALA A 42 -10.84 5.27 -13.66
N GLY A 43 -9.79 6.08 -13.59
CA GLY A 43 -9.85 7.44 -13.02
C GLY A 43 -9.88 7.49 -11.49
N ILE A 44 -9.60 6.38 -10.82
CA ILE A 44 -9.55 6.30 -9.34
C ILE A 44 -8.12 6.60 -8.91
N THR A 45 -7.91 7.75 -8.27
CA THR A 45 -6.59 8.21 -7.81
C THR A 45 -6.47 8.29 -6.29
N ASN A 46 -7.59 8.24 -5.57
CA ASN A 46 -7.60 8.20 -4.11
C ASN A 46 -7.49 6.74 -3.63
N LEU A 47 -6.44 6.44 -2.86
CA LEU A 47 -6.17 5.10 -2.31
C LEU A 47 -7.26 4.59 -1.36
N GLU A 48 -8.06 5.48 -0.81
CA GLU A 48 -9.16 5.17 0.13
C GLU A 48 -10.55 5.21 -0.53
N ASP A 49 -10.62 5.40 -1.86
CA ASP A 49 -11.89 5.33 -2.58
C ASP A 49 -12.52 3.94 -2.39
N PRO A 50 -13.80 3.85 -1.98
CA PRO A 50 -14.48 2.56 -1.82
C PRO A 50 -14.52 1.69 -3.09
N LYS A 51 -14.39 2.31 -4.26
CA LYS A 51 -14.34 1.62 -5.56
C LYS A 51 -12.94 1.10 -5.89
N SER A 52 -11.88 1.60 -5.23
CA SER A 52 -10.49 1.20 -5.47
C SER A 52 -10.30 -0.31 -5.31
N LEU A 53 -9.76 -0.94 -6.34
CA LEU A 53 -9.38 -2.36 -6.33
C LEU A 53 -8.23 -2.59 -5.35
N PHE A 54 -7.27 -1.66 -5.32
CA PHE A 54 -6.18 -1.69 -4.35
C PHE A 54 -6.69 -1.70 -2.91
N LYS A 55 -7.62 -0.79 -2.58
CA LYS A 55 -8.19 -0.74 -1.23
C LYS A 55 -8.87 -2.05 -0.85
N LYS A 56 -9.68 -2.60 -1.74
CA LYS A 56 -10.39 -3.86 -1.52
C LYS A 56 -9.42 -5.02 -1.27
N ALA A 57 -8.40 -5.17 -2.11
CA ALA A 57 -7.39 -6.21 -1.98
C ALA A 57 -6.59 -6.06 -0.68
N LYS A 58 -6.09 -4.85 -0.40
CA LYS A 58 -5.34 -4.52 0.81
C LYS A 58 -6.12 -4.83 2.08
N ASP A 59 -7.36 -4.33 2.16
CA ASP A 59 -8.20 -4.49 3.34
C ASP A 59 -8.56 -5.96 3.60
N ALA A 60 -8.80 -6.75 2.52
CA ALA A 60 -9.08 -8.17 2.65
C ALA A 60 -7.87 -8.96 3.18
N ILE A 61 -6.68 -8.72 2.63
CA ILE A 61 -5.44 -9.36 3.09
C ILE A 61 -5.13 -8.96 4.54
N TYR A 62 -5.23 -7.67 4.86
CA TYR A 62 -5.01 -7.17 6.22
C TYR A 62 -5.98 -7.80 7.23
N LYS A 63 -7.26 -7.86 6.89
CA LYS A 63 -8.30 -8.48 7.72
C LYS A 63 -8.05 -9.98 7.90
N ALA A 64 -7.68 -10.69 6.83
CA ALA A 64 -7.36 -12.10 6.89
C ALA A 64 -6.17 -12.36 7.84
N TYR A 65 -5.10 -11.59 7.70
CA TYR A 65 -3.91 -11.72 8.53
C TYR A 65 -4.16 -11.39 9.99
N HIS A 66 -4.70 -10.19 10.28
CA HIS A 66 -4.78 -9.65 11.64
C HIS A 66 -6.01 -10.10 12.41
N LYS A 67 -7.15 -10.28 11.73
CA LYS A 67 -8.40 -10.65 12.42
C LYS A 67 -8.72 -12.14 12.38
N LYS A 68 -8.34 -12.83 11.28
CA LYS A 68 -8.62 -14.25 11.12
C LYS A 68 -7.42 -15.15 11.40
N GLY A 69 -6.24 -14.57 11.63
CA GLY A 69 -5.00 -15.32 11.85
C GLY A 69 -4.49 -16.07 10.62
N GLU A 70 -4.92 -15.69 9.41
CA GLU A 70 -4.51 -16.35 8.18
C GLU A 70 -3.02 -16.18 7.92
N ARG A 71 -2.36 -17.24 7.47
CA ARG A 71 -0.92 -17.26 7.15
C ARG A 71 -0.63 -17.86 5.76
N TRP A 72 -1.67 -18.21 5.02
CA TRP A 72 -1.59 -18.76 3.66
C TRP A 72 -0.58 -19.89 3.54
N THR A 73 -0.66 -20.87 4.44
CA THR A 73 0.23 -22.02 4.46
C THR A 73 0.10 -22.88 3.19
N ALA A 74 -1.04 -22.79 2.51
CA ALA A 74 -1.28 -23.44 1.22
C ALA A 74 -0.49 -22.85 0.04
N GLY A 75 0.15 -21.69 0.22
CA GLY A 75 1.05 -21.10 -0.78
C GLY A 75 0.65 -19.72 -1.29
N GLU A 76 1.45 -19.24 -2.26
CA GLU A 76 1.29 -17.90 -2.87
C GLU A 76 -0.08 -17.73 -3.54
N GLU A 77 -0.60 -18.77 -4.19
CA GLU A 77 -1.90 -18.69 -4.86
C GLU A 77 -3.05 -18.42 -3.89
N ALA A 78 -3.01 -19.03 -2.70
CA ALA A 78 -4.01 -18.77 -1.66
C ALA A 78 -3.94 -17.33 -1.14
N PHE A 79 -2.72 -16.79 -1.00
CA PHE A 79 -2.50 -15.39 -0.66
C PHE A 79 -3.07 -14.45 -1.73
N LEU A 80 -2.70 -14.65 -2.98
CA LEU A 80 -3.17 -13.85 -4.10
C LEU A 80 -4.68 -13.92 -4.25
N LYS A 81 -5.26 -15.12 -4.12
CA LYS A 81 -6.70 -15.32 -4.20
C LYS A 81 -7.48 -14.46 -3.21
N THR A 82 -6.98 -14.30 -1.99
CA THR A 82 -7.61 -13.46 -0.97
C THR A 82 -7.81 -12.02 -1.45
N GLY A 83 -6.79 -11.43 -2.06
CA GLY A 83 -6.86 -10.07 -2.59
C GLY A 83 -7.64 -9.97 -3.90
N LEU A 84 -7.43 -10.93 -4.81
CA LEU A 84 -8.10 -10.96 -6.12
C LEU A 84 -9.61 -11.11 -5.99
N ASP A 85 -10.08 -12.02 -5.14
CA ASP A 85 -11.51 -12.23 -4.89
C ASP A 85 -12.16 -10.95 -4.34
N ALA A 86 -11.50 -10.28 -3.41
CA ALA A 86 -11.99 -9.03 -2.84
C ALA A 86 -12.04 -7.88 -3.86
N ALA A 87 -11.08 -7.82 -4.76
CA ALA A 87 -11.02 -6.84 -5.84
C ALA A 87 -11.93 -7.20 -7.03
N GLY A 88 -12.45 -8.43 -7.08
CA GLY A 88 -13.25 -8.91 -8.22
C GLY A 88 -12.41 -9.13 -9.48
N ILE A 89 -11.13 -9.45 -9.34
CA ILE A 89 -10.20 -9.70 -10.45
C ILE A 89 -10.07 -11.21 -10.65
N PRO A 90 -10.35 -11.74 -11.85
CA PRO A 90 -10.11 -13.14 -12.18
C PRO A 90 -8.63 -13.51 -12.06
N ALA A 91 -8.34 -14.68 -11.49
CA ALA A 91 -6.96 -15.12 -11.27
C ALA A 91 -6.16 -15.29 -12.58
N ASP A 92 -6.82 -15.74 -13.65
CA ASP A 92 -6.21 -15.87 -14.97
C ASP A 92 -5.90 -14.53 -15.63
N GLU A 93 -6.75 -13.51 -15.43
CA GLU A 93 -6.50 -12.14 -15.86
C GLU A 93 -5.25 -11.60 -15.16
N PHE A 94 -5.16 -11.75 -13.85
CA PHE A 94 -3.99 -11.32 -13.08
C PHE A 94 -2.73 -12.07 -13.52
N ALA A 95 -2.79 -13.39 -13.67
CA ALA A 95 -1.65 -14.21 -14.07
C ALA A 95 -1.06 -13.78 -15.42
N LYS A 96 -1.91 -13.41 -16.38
CA LYS A 96 -1.48 -12.90 -17.70
C LYS A 96 -0.83 -11.53 -17.63
N ASN A 97 -1.28 -10.68 -16.71
CA ASN A 97 -0.90 -9.26 -16.69
C ASN A 97 0.08 -8.88 -15.58
N ARG A 98 0.31 -9.74 -14.58
CA ARG A 98 1.20 -9.42 -13.43
C ARG A 98 2.63 -9.08 -13.84
N LYS A 99 3.08 -9.55 -15.01
CA LYS A 99 4.43 -9.29 -15.54
C LYS A 99 4.48 -8.15 -16.58
N ASN A 100 3.38 -7.45 -16.81
CA ASN A 100 3.37 -6.29 -17.68
C ASN A 100 4.34 -5.21 -17.18
N ALA A 101 4.93 -4.46 -18.12
CA ALA A 101 5.98 -3.49 -17.83
C ALA A 101 5.55 -2.41 -16.84
N ASP A 102 4.32 -1.91 -16.94
CA ASP A 102 3.75 -0.90 -16.05
C ASP A 102 3.56 -1.42 -14.61
N VAL A 103 3.11 -2.66 -14.47
CA VAL A 103 2.95 -3.33 -13.16
C VAL A 103 4.32 -3.54 -12.51
N GLN A 104 5.28 -4.06 -13.27
CA GLN A 104 6.63 -4.32 -12.79
C GLN A 104 7.36 -3.01 -12.43
N ALA A 105 7.25 -1.98 -13.29
CA ALA A 105 7.86 -0.68 -13.01
C ALA A 105 7.31 -0.05 -11.73
N LEU A 106 6.00 -0.12 -11.50
CA LEU A 106 5.39 0.39 -10.28
C LEU A 106 5.86 -0.39 -9.05
N ALA A 107 5.82 -1.72 -9.10
CA ALA A 107 6.29 -2.57 -7.99
C ALA A 107 7.78 -2.34 -7.69
N ASP A 108 8.61 -2.17 -8.73
CA ASP A 108 10.05 -1.89 -8.57
C ASP A 108 10.32 -0.49 -8.00
N SER A 109 9.49 0.49 -8.31
CA SER A 109 9.62 1.85 -7.75
C SER A 109 9.52 1.86 -6.21
N TRP A 110 8.84 0.89 -5.62
CA TRP A 110 8.69 0.77 -4.17
C TRP A 110 9.94 0.28 -3.45
N LYS A 111 10.94 -0.22 -4.16
CA LYS A 111 12.24 -0.62 -3.58
C LYS A 111 12.94 0.54 -2.88
N ALA A 112 12.67 1.78 -3.28
CA ALA A 112 13.16 2.97 -2.58
C ALA A 112 12.72 3.04 -1.10
N SER A 113 11.65 2.33 -0.73
CA SER A 113 11.18 2.26 0.66
C SER A 113 11.98 1.33 1.58
N TYR A 114 12.88 0.51 1.02
CA TYR A 114 13.60 -0.51 1.80
C TYR A 114 14.48 0.09 2.89
N ASP A 115 15.22 1.13 2.57
CA ASP A 115 16.08 1.80 3.55
C ASP A 115 15.26 2.55 4.60
N VAL A 116 14.16 3.18 4.20
CA VAL A 116 13.20 3.80 5.13
C VAL A 116 12.64 2.76 6.11
N GLY A 117 12.26 1.59 5.60
CA GLY A 117 11.76 0.48 6.43
C GLY A 117 12.79 -0.07 7.42
N LYS A 118 14.08 0.01 7.10
CA LYS A 118 15.17 -0.38 8.02
C LYS A 118 15.34 0.64 9.15
N ILE A 119 15.22 1.93 8.87
CA ILE A 119 15.41 3.01 9.84
C ILE A 119 14.24 3.09 10.82
N GLN A 120 13.03 3.23 10.29
CA GLN A 120 11.83 3.51 11.09
C GLN A 120 11.03 2.25 11.44
N GLY A 121 11.11 1.20 10.62
CA GLY A 121 10.10 0.13 10.60
C GLY A 121 8.84 0.57 9.87
N ILE A 122 7.77 -0.18 10.01
CA ILE A 122 6.48 0.09 9.36
C ILE A 122 5.35 0.21 10.40
N PRO A 123 4.37 1.08 10.16
CA PRO A 123 4.27 2.05 9.06
C PRO A 123 5.30 3.18 9.16
N ALA A 124 5.77 3.68 8.02
CA ALA A 124 6.66 4.81 7.92
C ALA A 124 6.03 5.89 7.03
N TYR A 125 6.28 7.15 7.35
CA TYR A 125 5.75 8.30 6.62
C TYR A 125 6.89 9.21 6.18
N VAL A 126 6.93 9.52 4.87
CA VAL A 126 7.92 10.42 4.27
C VAL A 126 7.18 11.59 3.64
N VAL A 127 7.60 12.81 3.95
CA VAL A 127 7.01 14.05 3.41
C VAL A 127 7.94 14.61 2.34
N ASN A 128 7.39 14.90 1.16
CA ASN A 128 8.09 15.46 0.01
C ASN A 128 9.35 14.67 -0.42
N GLY A 129 9.41 13.37 -0.14
CA GLY A 129 10.59 12.55 -0.42
C GLY A 129 11.84 12.88 0.40
N LYS A 130 11.74 13.78 1.39
CA LYS A 130 12.88 14.33 2.14
C LYS A 130 12.84 14.02 3.64
N TYR A 131 11.66 14.10 4.26
CA TYR A 131 11.50 14.08 5.71
C TYR A 131 10.85 12.79 6.17
N LEU A 132 11.63 11.93 6.82
CA LEU A 132 11.12 10.74 7.49
C LEU A 132 10.59 11.09 8.87
N ILE A 133 9.31 10.80 9.11
CA ILE A 133 8.68 11.05 10.41
C ILE A 133 9.00 9.88 11.34
N MET A 134 9.62 10.18 12.47
CA MET A 134 9.86 9.22 13.55
C MET A 134 8.58 9.04 14.37
N THR A 135 7.75 8.06 13.99
CA THR A 135 6.41 7.87 14.55
C THR A 135 6.38 7.63 16.05
N LYS A 136 7.48 7.14 16.63
CA LYS A 136 7.62 6.95 18.08
C LYS A 136 7.53 8.25 18.89
N SER A 137 7.82 9.40 18.28
CA SER A 137 7.72 10.72 18.92
C SER A 137 6.34 11.36 18.78
N ILE A 138 5.46 10.77 17.97
CA ILE A 138 4.13 11.31 17.72
C ILE A 138 3.10 10.62 18.61
N ARG A 139 2.42 11.42 19.44
CA ARG A 139 1.49 10.92 20.46
C ARG A 139 0.01 11.02 20.07
N SER A 140 -0.31 11.71 18.96
CA SER A 140 -1.68 11.93 18.51
C SER A 140 -1.78 12.10 17.00
N VAL A 141 -2.96 11.86 16.45
CA VAL A 141 -3.25 12.13 15.02
C VAL A 141 -3.12 13.62 14.71
N ASN A 142 -3.56 14.49 15.60
CA ASN A 142 -3.43 15.94 15.41
C ASN A 142 -1.97 16.40 15.35
N GLY A 143 -1.12 15.90 16.24
CA GLY A 143 0.33 16.18 16.18
C GLY A 143 0.98 15.69 14.88
N MET A 144 0.51 14.55 14.34
CA MET A 144 0.95 14.07 13.05
C MET A 144 0.52 15.00 11.91
N VAL A 145 -0.74 15.45 11.91
CA VAL A 145 -1.29 16.39 10.92
C VAL A 145 -0.52 17.71 10.92
N GLU A 146 -0.27 18.27 12.09
CA GLU A 146 0.50 19.52 12.25
C GLU A 146 1.92 19.37 11.70
N LEU A 147 2.63 18.31 12.09
CA LEU A 147 3.99 18.05 11.63
C LEU A 147 4.05 17.87 10.10
N ILE A 148 3.14 17.08 9.52
CA ILE A 148 3.08 16.88 8.07
C ILE A 148 2.81 18.22 7.38
N GLY A 149 1.86 19.02 7.87
CA GLY A 149 1.53 20.33 7.32
C GLY A 149 2.72 21.29 7.32
N GLU A 150 3.50 21.31 8.38
CA GLU A 150 4.71 22.14 8.47
C GLU A 150 5.84 21.65 7.56
N LEU A 151 6.07 20.34 7.48
CA LEU A 151 7.11 19.77 6.62
C LEU A 151 6.77 19.90 5.13
N ALA A 152 5.50 19.86 4.77
CA ALA A 152 5.05 20.01 3.39
C ALA A 152 5.30 21.42 2.80
N LYS A 153 5.43 22.44 3.67
CA LYS A 153 5.73 23.83 3.27
C LYS A 153 7.22 24.07 3.01
N LYS A 154 8.08 23.15 3.41
CA LYS A 154 9.55 23.22 3.26
C LYS A 154 10.03 22.50 2.00
#